data_8c1a376362ad7768390cdc0a88c0438e
#
_entry.id   8c1a376362ad7768390cdc0a88c0438e
#
_cell.length_a   1.000
_cell.length_b   1.000
_cell.length_c   1.000
_cell.angle_alpha   90.00
_cell.angle_beta   90.00
_cell.angle_gamma   90.00
#
_symmetry.space_group_name_H-M   'P 1'
#
loop_
_entity.id
_entity.type
_entity.pdbx_description
1 polymer ?
#
loop_
_entity_poly.entity_id
_entity_poly.type
_entity_poly.pdbx_seq_one_letter_code
_entity_poly.pdbx_strand_id
1 'polypeptide(L)'
;MARVGILIASFVAGVAAALLAIYVALRFAPDTIMADDMVDALAVTADAPLSQFTPGSAVYIKTDIGPALLEKLAPRYPSLRLLPYSLRPEESGCAPAQTVPCQRNDFLKLEVLTAPTHRTMLVAFGTSRTFGQVLLLKFGGHWRIVVGSLHVV
;
A
#
# COMPACT_ATOMS: atom_id res chain seq x y z
N MET A 1 35.12 -36.26 -14.08
CA MET A 1 34.57 -35.65 -12.85
C MET A 1 34.98 -34.17 -12.68
N ALA A 2 36.17 -33.71 -13.08
CA ALA A 2 36.60 -32.31 -12.90
C ALA A 2 35.72 -31.25 -13.64
N ARG A 3 35.17 -31.54 -14.81
CA ARG A 3 34.37 -30.59 -15.59
C ARG A 3 33.01 -30.24 -14.95
N VAL A 4 32.38 -31.19 -14.25
CA VAL A 4 31.10 -30.97 -13.56
C VAL A 4 31.30 -30.06 -12.35
N GLY A 5 32.41 -30.25 -11.61
CA GLY A 5 32.74 -29.38 -10.47
C GLY A 5 32.95 -27.92 -10.85
N ILE A 6 33.59 -27.67 -12.01
CA ILE A 6 33.82 -26.30 -12.51
C ILE A 6 32.48 -25.64 -12.89
N LEU A 7 31.56 -26.35 -13.55
CA LEU A 7 30.25 -25.82 -13.91
C LEU A 7 29.40 -25.46 -12.71
N ILE A 8 29.39 -26.31 -11.67
CA ILE A 8 28.66 -26.04 -10.43
C ILE A 8 29.27 -24.83 -9.70
N ALA A 9 30.58 -24.75 -9.60
CA ALA A 9 31.26 -23.60 -8.98
C ALA A 9 30.95 -22.28 -9.71
N SER A 10 30.96 -22.28 -11.07
CA SER A 10 30.63 -21.12 -11.85
C SER A 10 29.19 -20.68 -11.68
N PHE A 11 28.25 -21.64 -11.60
CA PHE A 11 26.83 -21.35 -11.36
C PHE A 11 26.59 -20.74 -9.97
N VAL A 12 27.18 -21.34 -8.93
CA VAL A 12 27.07 -20.82 -7.56
C VAL A 12 27.67 -19.43 -7.45
N ALA A 13 28.86 -19.18 -8.04
CA ALA A 13 29.47 -17.87 -8.08
C ALA A 13 28.60 -16.83 -8.82
N GLY A 14 27.98 -17.21 -9.92
CA GLY A 14 27.04 -16.36 -10.67
C GLY A 14 25.83 -15.97 -9.85
N VAL A 15 25.19 -16.94 -9.17
CA VAL A 15 24.04 -16.68 -8.27
C VAL A 15 24.44 -15.78 -7.11
N ALA A 16 25.59 -16.03 -6.47
CA ALA A 16 26.08 -15.22 -5.36
C ALA A 16 26.36 -13.78 -5.82
N ALA A 17 26.98 -13.60 -6.98
CA ALA A 17 27.23 -12.28 -7.55
C ALA A 17 25.92 -11.52 -7.89
N ALA A 18 24.92 -12.21 -8.45
CA ALA A 18 23.61 -11.64 -8.73
C ALA A 18 22.89 -11.22 -7.44
N LEU A 19 22.90 -12.05 -6.39
CA LEU A 19 22.33 -11.72 -5.10
C LEU A 19 23.03 -10.54 -4.43
N LEU A 20 24.36 -10.49 -4.52
CA LEU A 20 25.15 -9.37 -4.01
C LEU A 20 24.84 -8.08 -4.77
N ALA A 21 24.74 -8.13 -6.09
CA ALA A 21 24.37 -6.98 -6.92
C ALA A 21 22.95 -6.47 -6.58
N ILE A 22 21.99 -7.37 -6.38
CA ILE A 22 20.64 -7.02 -5.92
C ILE A 22 20.69 -6.39 -4.52
N TYR A 23 21.44 -6.97 -3.61
CA TYR A 23 21.59 -6.43 -2.24
C TYR A 23 22.22 -5.03 -2.26
N VAL A 24 23.28 -4.83 -3.03
CA VAL A 24 23.93 -3.52 -3.19
C VAL A 24 22.98 -2.51 -3.83
N ALA A 25 22.28 -2.90 -4.90
CA ALA A 25 21.27 -2.04 -5.53
C ALA A 25 20.15 -1.64 -4.58
N LEU A 26 19.68 -2.55 -3.72
CA LEU A 26 18.67 -2.27 -2.71
C LEU A 26 19.19 -1.36 -1.59
N ARG A 27 20.47 -1.49 -1.21
CA ARG A 27 21.05 -0.73 -0.09
C ARG A 27 21.56 0.66 -0.48
N PHE A 28 21.93 0.87 -1.73
CA PHE A 28 22.52 2.12 -2.23
C PHE A 28 21.65 2.82 -3.28
N ALA A 29 20.44 2.31 -3.56
CA ALA A 29 19.49 3.04 -4.37
C ALA A 29 19.12 4.35 -3.63
N PRO A 30 19.11 5.50 -4.31
CA PRO A 30 18.70 6.74 -3.67
C PRO A 30 17.26 6.62 -3.20
N ASP A 31 17.05 6.74 -1.89
CA ASP A 31 15.80 6.51 -1.17
C ASP A 31 14.71 7.58 -1.42
N THR A 32 14.87 8.45 -2.38
CA THR A 32 13.89 9.50 -2.67
C THR A 32 12.88 9.02 -3.71
N ILE A 33 11.85 8.34 -3.23
CA ILE A 33 10.61 8.25 -4.00
C ILE A 33 10.02 9.67 -4.07
N MET A 34 9.81 10.17 -5.28
CA MET A 34 9.13 11.46 -5.46
C MET A 34 7.76 11.40 -4.82
N ALA A 35 7.32 12.51 -4.22
CA ALA A 35 6.03 12.58 -3.55
C ALA A 35 4.87 12.16 -4.48
N ASP A 36 4.93 12.54 -5.75
CA ASP A 36 3.93 12.15 -6.76
C ASP A 36 3.89 10.63 -6.99
N ASP A 37 5.06 9.98 -7.02
CA ASP A 37 5.15 8.51 -7.16
C ASP A 37 4.54 7.79 -5.96
N MET A 38 4.68 8.35 -4.77
CA MET A 38 4.05 7.82 -3.56
C MET A 38 2.53 7.97 -3.61
N VAL A 39 2.03 9.13 -4.05
CA VAL A 39 0.59 9.36 -4.26
C VAL A 39 0.03 8.34 -5.25
N ASP A 40 0.74 8.08 -6.36
CA ASP A 40 0.32 7.12 -7.38
C ASP A 40 0.28 5.68 -6.85
N ALA A 41 1.29 5.26 -6.11
CA ALA A 41 1.36 3.94 -5.50
C ALA A 41 0.23 3.73 -4.47
N LEU A 42 0.00 4.72 -3.60
CA LEU A 42 -1.08 4.65 -2.61
C LEU A 42 -2.47 4.70 -3.25
N ALA A 43 -2.64 5.44 -4.34
CA ALA A 43 -3.90 5.45 -5.09
C ALA A 43 -4.21 4.07 -5.68
N VAL A 44 -3.23 3.37 -6.25
CA VAL A 44 -3.40 1.99 -6.75
C VAL A 44 -3.72 1.02 -5.61
N THR A 45 -3.10 1.20 -4.44
CA THR A 45 -3.40 0.37 -3.26
C THR A 45 -4.81 0.61 -2.75
N ALA A 46 -5.31 1.84 -2.82
CA ALA A 46 -6.63 2.22 -2.33
C ALA A 46 -7.78 1.65 -3.19
N ASP A 47 -7.54 1.30 -4.45
CA ASP A 47 -8.58 0.89 -5.39
C ASP A 47 -9.39 -0.32 -4.90
N ALA A 48 -8.73 -1.38 -4.46
CA ALA A 48 -9.39 -2.59 -3.99
C ALA A 48 -10.22 -2.37 -2.70
N PRO A 49 -9.68 -1.75 -1.62
CA PRO A 49 -10.49 -1.48 -0.44
C PRO A 49 -11.58 -0.43 -0.66
N LEU A 50 -11.36 0.61 -1.48
CA LEU A 50 -12.39 1.63 -1.73
C LEU A 50 -13.59 1.08 -2.52
N SER A 51 -13.38 0.10 -3.39
CA SER A 51 -14.47 -0.55 -4.13
C SER A 51 -15.45 -1.34 -3.24
N GLN A 52 -15.09 -1.61 -1.98
CA GLN A 52 -15.92 -2.35 -1.02
C GLN A 52 -16.88 -1.44 -0.24
N PHE A 53 -16.71 -0.13 -0.29
CA PHE A 53 -17.59 0.80 0.40
C PHE A 53 -18.88 1.06 -0.37
N THR A 54 -19.96 1.23 0.37
CA THR A 54 -21.27 1.53 -0.23
C THR A 54 -21.29 2.93 -0.84
N PRO A 55 -21.86 3.13 -2.04
CA PRO A 55 -22.07 4.45 -2.59
C PRO A 55 -22.77 5.40 -1.60
N GLY A 56 -22.29 6.65 -1.52
CA GLY A 56 -22.77 7.64 -0.56
C GLY A 56 -22.07 7.62 0.81
N SER A 57 -21.29 6.60 1.10
CA SER A 57 -20.53 6.52 2.35
C SER A 57 -19.48 7.63 2.47
N ALA A 58 -19.30 8.13 3.70
CA ALA A 58 -18.15 8.95 4.07
C ALA A 58 -16.99 8.04 4.49
N VAL A 59 -15.88 8.10 3.77
CA VAL A 59 -14.67 7.31 4.04
C VAL A 59 -13.54 8.24 4.47
N TYR A 60 -12.99 8.01 5.66
CA TYR A 60 -11.91 8.80 6.23
C TYR A 60 -10.55 8.20 5.88
N ILE A 61 -9.72 8.94 5.15
CA ILE A 61 -8.41 8.48 4.67
C ILE A 61 -7.32 8.88 5.67
N LYS A 62 -6.62 7.88 6.21
CA LYS A 62 -5.47 8.06 7.10
C LYS A 62 -4.18 7.68 6.36
N THR A 63 -3.37 8.68 6.09
CA THR A 63 -2.05 8.54 5.47
C THR A 63 -1.22 9.79 5.71
N ASP A 64 0.11 9.70 5.59
CA ASP A 64 1.03 10.83 5.78
C ASP A 64 0.95 11.87 4.65
N ILE A 65 0.45 11.48 3.47
CA ILE A 65 0.29 12.35 2.30
C ILE A 65 -1.19 12.63 1.97
N GLY A 66 -2.02 12.74 3.01
CA GLY A 66 -3.47 12.82 2.94
C GLY A 66 -4.05 13.77 1.87
N PRO A 67 -3.69 15.06 1.85
CA PRO A 67 -4.30 16.02 0.91
C PRO A 67 -4.09 15.65 -0.55
N ALA A 68 -2.85 15.34 -0.96
CA ALA A 68 -2.52 14.99 -2.34
C ALA A 68 -3.20 13.67 -2.78
N LEU A 69 -3.28 12.69 -1.89
CA LEU A 69 -3.97 11.44 -2.17
C LEU A 69 -5.47 11.65 -2.33
N LEU A 70 -6.10 12.45 -1.48
CA LEU A 70 -7.54 12.78 -1.58
C LEU A 70 -7.87 13.46 -2.89
N GLU A 71 -7.07 14.45 -3.31
CA GLU A 71 -7.24 15.14 -4.59
C GLU A 71 -7.18 14.16 -5.78
N LYS A 72 -6.31 13.16 -5.72
CA LYS A 72 -6.17 12.14 -6.76
C LYS A 72 -7.30 11.11 -6.75
N LEU A 73 -7.80 10.72 -5.58
CA LEU A 73 -8.85 9.71 -5.44
C LEU A 73 -10.26 10.27 -5.68
N ALA A 74 -10.54 11.52 -5.31
CA ALA A 74 -11.87 12.10 -5.39
C ALA A 74 -12.51 11.99 -6.79
N PRO A 75 -11.83 12.29 -7.91
CA PRO A 75 -12.42 12.15 -9.25
C PRO A 75 -12.62 10.68 -9.66
N ARG A 76 -11.89 9.73 -9.06
CA ARG A 76 -12.02 8.29 -9.36
C ARG A 76 -13.18 7.64 -8.63
N TYR A 77 -13.60 8.21 -7.50
CA TYR A 77 -14.67 7.70 -6.63
C TYR A 77 -15.73 8.75 -6.35
N PRO A 78 -16.43 9.27 -7.38
CA PRO A 78 -17.42 10.35 -7.21
C PRO A 78 -18.64 9.92 -6.38
N SER A 79 -18.85 8.62 -6.22
CA SER A 79 -19.93 8.07 -5.39
C SER A 79 -19.56 8.00 -3.90
N LEU A 80 -18.31 8.23 -3.51
CA LEU A 80 -17.86 8.24 -2.13
C LEU A 80 -17.52 9.66 -1.67
N ARG A 81 -17.75 9.94 -0.39
CA ARG A 81 -17.31 11.18 0.24
C ARG A 81 -15.96 10.91 0.92
N LEU A 82 -14.86 11.15 0.21
CA LEU A 82 -13.52 10.96 0.75
C LEU A 82 -13.13 12.16 1.62
N LEU A 83 -12.76 11.92 2.87
CA LEU A 83 -12.47 12.96 3.87
C LEU A 83 -11.12 12.69 4.54
N PRO A 84 -10.40 13.74 4.97
CA PRO A 84 -9.21 13.57 5.79
C PRO A 84 -9.56 12.90 7.12
N TYR A 85 -8.68 12.02 7.60
CA TYR A 85 -8.90 11.30 8.85
C TYR A 85 -9.03 12.23 10.08
N SER A 86 -8.41 13.41 10.03
CA SER A 86 -8.52 14.43 11.07
C SER A 86 -9.94 14.97 11.28
N LEU A 87 -10.82 14.82 10.27
CA LEU A 87 -12.23 15.20 10.36
C LEU A 87 -13.13 14.05 10.82
N ARG A 88 -12.55 12.87 11.13
CA ARG A 88 -13.31 11.76 11.66
C ARG A 88 -13.90 12.16 13.02
N PRO A 89 -15.24 12.04 13.22
CA PRO A 89 -15.83 12.24 14.52
C PRO A 89 -15.17 11.28 15.53
N GLU A 90 -14.78 11.79 16.69
CA GLU A 90 -14.37 10.90 17.78
C GLU A 90 -15.51 9.90 18.02
N GLU A 91 -15.18 8.63 18.14
CA GLU A 91 -16.13 7.62 18.55
C GLU A 91 -16.55 7.95 19.99
N SER A 92 -17.55 8.81 20.12
CA SER A 92 -18.21 9.05 21.39
C SER A 92 -18.75 7.70 21.83
N GLY A 93 -18.08 7.13 22.86
CA GLY A 93 -18.15 5.73 23.26
C GLY A 93 -19.52 5.12 22.98
N CYS A 94 -19.53 4.13 22.11
CA CYS A 94 -20.70 3.27 21.95
C CYS A 94 -20.95 2.59 23.30
N ALA A 95 -21.74 3.23 24.14
CA ALA A 95 -22.15 2.62 25.39
C ALA A 95 -22.97 1.35 25.03
N PRO A 96 -22.70 0.21 25.70
CA PRO A 96 -23.34 -1.06 25.39
C PRO A 96 -24.87 -1.08 25.54
N ALA A 97 -25.47 0.04 25.96
CA ALA A 97 -26.90 0.19 26.21
C ALA A 97 -27.67 1.03 25.17
N GLN A 98 -27.02 1.50 24.09
CA GLN A 98 -27.75 2.28 23.10
C GLN A 98 -28.32 1.39 21.99
N THR A 99 -29.65 1.44 21.82
CA THR A 99 -30.43 0.78 20.76
C THR A 99 -30.20 1.40 19.35
N VAL A 100 -29.38 2.43 19.24
CA VAL A 100 -29.00 3.03 17.94
C VAL A 100 -27.74 2.33 17.46
N PRO A 101 -27.75 1.73 16.25
CA PRO A 101 -26.55 1.10 15.71
C PRO A 101 -25.45 2.17 15.59
N CYS A 102 -24.35 1.95 16.30
CA CYS A 102 -23.15 2.78 16.13
C CYS A 102 -22.79 2.81 14.65
N GLN A 103 -22.91 3.98 14.02
CA GLN A 103 -22.36 4.16 12.68
C GLN A 103 -20.84 4.01 12.81
N ARG A 104 -20.35 2.82 12.48
CA ARG A 104 -18.90 2.63 12.28
C ARG A 104 -18.50 3.53 11.14
N ASN A 105 -17.83 4.62 11.48
CA ASN A 105 -17.28 5.52 10.48
C ASN A 105 -16.28 4.73 9.63
N ASP A 106 -16.60 4.56 8.37
CA ASP A 106 -15.74 3.87 7.42
C ASP A 106 -14.42 4.62 7.29
N PHE A 107 -13.32 3.92 7.39
CA PHE A 107 -11.99 4.51 7.22
C PHE A 107 -11.11 3.61 6.36
N LEU A 108 -10.12 4.22 5.73
CA LEU A 108 -9.04 3.55 5.04
C LEU A 108 -7.72 4.10 5.57
N LYS A 109 -6.93 3.25 6.22
CA LYS A 109 -5.54 3.53 6.58
C LYS A 109 -4.63 3.01 5.47
N LEU A 110 -3.69 3.84 5.04
CA LEU A 110 -2.63 3.47 4.10
C LEU A 110 -1.29 3.90 4.71
N GLU A 111 -0.35 2.96 4.75
CA GLU A 111 0.95 3.17 5.36
C GLU A 111 2.04 2.53 4.50
N VAL A 112 3.03 3.31 4.11
CA VAL A 112 4.21 2.78 3.42
C VAL A 112 5.12 2.13 4.46
N LEU A 113 5.26 0.81 4.38
CA LEU A 113 6.11 0.06 5.29
C LEU A 113 7.58 0.16 4.91
N THR A 114 7.86 0.07 3.62
CA THR A 114 9.21 0.20 3.07
C THR A 114 9.14 0.48 1.57
N ALA A 115 10.13 1.19 1.09
CA ALA A 115 10.33 1.48 -0.32
C ALA A 115 11.81 1.29 -0.67
N PRO A 116 12.25 0.04 -0.83
CA PRO A 116 13.67 -0.29 -0.99
C PRO A 116 14.27 0.26 -2.28
N THR A 117 13.45 0.60 -3.27
CA THR A 117 13.87 1.28 -4.49
C THR A 117 12.77 2.23 -4.97
N HIS A 118 13.14 3.15 -5.88
CA HIS A 118 12.16 4.05 -6.55
C HIS A 118 11.13 3.29 -7.43
N ARG A 119 11.25 1.97 -7.55
CA ARG A 119 10.35 1.11 -8.34
C ARG A 119 9.65 0.04 -7.52
N THR A 120 9.92 -0.03 -6.22
CA THR A 120 9.39 -1.08 -5.36
C THR A 120 8.87 -0.46 -4.08
N MET A 121 7.65 -0.79 -3.69
CA MET A 121 7.03 -0.28 -2.46
C MET A 121 6.19 -1.37 -1.81
N LEU A 122 6.32 -1.53 -0.50
CA LEU A 122 5.44 -2.35 0.32
C LEU A 122 4.51 -1.43 1.09
N VAL A 123 3.23 -1.59 0.89
CA VAL A 123 2.19 -0.78 1.51
C VAL A 123 1.27 -1.66 2.35
N ALA A 124 1.02 -1.24 3.59
CA ALA A 124 -0.05 -1.79 4.41
C ALA A 124 -1.33 -0.97 4.22
N PHE A 125 -2.46 -1.65 4.21
CA PHE A 125 -3.76 -1.00 4.24
C PHE A 125 -4.66 -1.63 5.28
N GLY A 126 -5.61 -0.85 5.80
CA GLY A 126 -6.58 -1.32 6.77
C GLY A 126 -7.87 -0.53 6.69
N THR A 127 -8.99 -1.24 6.79
CA THR A 127 -10.35 -0.70 6.94
C THR A 127 -10.97 -1.20 8.23
N SER A 128 -12.21 -0.84 8.51
CA SER A 128 -12.97 -1.42 9.62
C SER A 128 -13.25 -2.92 9.49
N ARG A 129 -13.05 -3.51 8.30
CA ARG A 129 -13.41 -4.91 7.99
C ARG A 129 -12.27 -5.74 7.44
N THR A 130 -11.28 -5.11 6.85
CA THR A 130 -10.19 -5.79 6.17
C THR A 130 -8.86 -5.11 6.44
N PHE A 131 -7.81 -5.88 6.45
CA PHE A 131 -6.44 -5.36 6.47
C PHE A 131 -5.54 -6.24 5.61
N GLY A 132 -4.43 -5.69 5.16
CA GLY A 132 -3.50 -6.43 4.34
C GLY A 132 -2.26 -5.64 3.99
N GLN A 133 -1.44 -6.27 3.17
CA GLN A 133 -0.23 -5.68 2.63
C GLN A 133 -0.15 -5.97 1.14
N VAL A 134 0.37 -5.05 0.38
CA VAL A 134 0.61 -5.21 -1.05
C VAL A 134 2.03 -4.79 -1.41
N LEU A 135 2.66 -5.59 -2.24
CA LEU A 135 3.91 -5.26 -2.90
C LEU A 135 3.59 -4.64 -4.24
N LEU A 136 4.07 -3.44 -4.45
CA LEU A 136 3.93 -2.72 -5.70
C LEU A 136 5.26 -2.67 -6.43
N LEU A 137 5.20 -2.82 -7.75
CA LEU A 137 6.31 -2.56 -8.66
C LEU A 137 5.90 -1.53 -9.71
N LYS A 138 6.87 -0.66 -10.08
CA LYS A 138 6.68 0.35 -11.12
C LYS A 138 7.18 -0.17 -12.46
N PHE A 139 6.28 -0.33 -13.43
CA PHE A 139 6.58 -0.75 -14.80
C PHE A 139 6.09 0.31 -15.79
N GLY A 140 6.97 0.75 -16.68
CA GLY A 140 6.60 1.72 -17.71
C GLY A 140 6.00 3.02 -17.15
N GLY A 141 6.45 3.47 -15.98
CA GLY A 141 5.91 4.65 -15.32
C GLY A 141 4.66 4.42 -14.46
N HIS A 142 4.08 3.22 -14.46
CA HIS A 142 2.85 2.90 -13.72
C HIS A 142 3.10 1.91 -12.59
N TRP A 143 2.49 2.16 -11.43
CA TRP A 143 2.51 1.24 -10.30
C TRP A 143 1.50 0.11 -10.50
N ARG A 144 1.91 -1.11 -10.14
CA ARG A 144 1.08 -2.32 -10.19
C ARG A 144 1.27 -3.16 -8.95
N ILE A 145 0.18 -3.70 -8.42
CA ILE A 145 0.21 -4.70 -7.35
C ILE A 145 0.71 -6.01 -7.97
N VAL A 146 1.77 -6.57 -7.41
CA VAL A 146 2.35 -7.86 -7.85
C VAL A 146 1.97 -8.98 -6.90
N VAL A 147 2.02 -8.70 -5.60
CA VAL A 147 1.65 -9.64 -4.55
C VAL A 147 0.88 -8.89 -3.48
N GLY A 148 -0.13 -9.51 -2.93
CA GLY A 148 -0.89 -8.94 -1.82
C GLY A 148 -1.45 -10.02 -0.90
N SER A 149 -1.57 -9.68 0.38
CA SER A 149 -2.33 -10.43 1.36
C SER A 149 -3.55 -9.63 1.79
N LEU A 150 -4.67 -10.29 1.93
CA LEU A 150 -5.92 -9.71 2.42
C LEU A 150 -6.45 -10.58 3.55
N HIS A 151 -6.73 -9.96 4.68
CA HIS A 151 -7.35 -10.61 5.83
C HIS A 151 -8.68 -9.91 6.11
N VAL A 152 -9.73 -10.70 6.33
CA VAL A 152 -11.06 -10.23 6.72
C VAL A 152 -11.22 -10.45 8.22
N VAL A 153 -11.70 -9.44 8.93
CA VAL A 153 -11.92 -9.46 10.38
C VAL A 153 -13.38 -9.80 10.70
#